data_10ddc70769b3fefcefe5785e4f40cf89
#
_entry.id   10ddc70769b3fefcefe5785e4f40cf89
#
_cell.length_a   1.000
_cell.length_b   1.000
_cell.length_c   1.000
_cell.angle_alpha   90.00
_cell.angle_beta   90.00
_cell.angle_gamma   90.00
#
_symmetry.space_group_name_H-M   'P 1'
#
loop_
_entity.id
_entity.type
_entity.pdbx_description
1 polymer ?
#
loop_
_entity_poly.entity_id
_entity_poly.type
_entity_poly.pdbx_seq_one_letter_code
_entity_poly.pdbx_strand_id
1 'polypeptide(L)'
;MNILFLMKVYDVGGIEVVAATLASCFVRHGHQVVIATFNPPEDLTVARTDPRVKIYTLDGYVCSSKNVASLRKILIEHNIQVVINQWGLPLVPCRTLNKAKRGLNIKTIAVYHNQIDTNARIKDVEIALEDCHNPLKRCLLEAKKAAFTMVTSKSMAYVYRHTDLYQVLSPSYVPLFSKFTGIKHPDHLMVQTNPVTLDSSDFDYSFDKKQKEIIYMGRIDYNQKRVYRVIDTWTKLEQKFPDWKLTIVGDGVERANIEKQVADYGLKRVSFEGFKQPKPYYERASILLLTSEYEGFPLVLAECMSFGVIPAVYNSYSAVGDIITDGKDGIVIPYHKEGYAAAEAADMLDAIMKDENKREQMALAAIEKSKEYSVEKIYGEWEKVFHSLLTNN
;
A
#
# COMPACT_ATOMS: atom_id res chain seq x y z
N MET A 1 20.33 -17.02 5.35
CA MET A 1 19.24 -17.88 4.83
C MET A 1 19.04 -17.65 3.36
N ASN A 2 18.34 -18.57 2.70
CA ASN A 2 18.00 -18.45 1.29
C ASN A 2 16.49 -18.20 1.15
N ILE A 3 16.14 -17.04 0.64
CA ILE A 3 14.77 -16.52 0.62
C ILE A 3 14.34 -16.31 -0.84
N LEU A 4 13.11 -16.68 -1.17
CA LEU A 4 12.52 -16.40 -2.47
C LEU A 4 11.29 -15.52 -2.32
N PHE A 5 11.26 -14.38 -3.03
CA PHE A 5 10.03 -13.63 -3.23
C PHE A 5 9.29 -14.14 -4.46
N LEU A 6 8.03 -14.54 -4.28
CA LEU A 6 7.16 -14.96 -5.38
C LEU A 6 6.20 -13.84 -5.74
N MET A 7 6.29 -13.34 -6.97
CA MET A 7 5.54 -12.18 -7.47
C MET A 7 4.64 -12.59 -8.64
N LYS A 8 3.49 -11.93 -8.81
CA LYS A 8 2.69 -12.04 -10.04
C LYS A 8 3.32 -11.26 -11.18
N VAL A 9 3.63 -10.02 -10.90
CA VAL A 9 4.34 -9.07 -11.77
C VAL A 9 5.47 -8.44 -10.97
N TYR A 10 6.45 -7.85 -11.64
CA TYR A 10 7.50 -7.08 -11.00
C TYR A 10 7.69 -5.77 -11.79
N ASP A 11 6.65 -4.94 -11.73
CA ASP A 11 6.48 -3.67 -12.44
C ASP A 11 6.76 -2.49 -11.51
N VAL A 12 6.34 -1.27 -11.89
CA VAL A 12 6.41 -0.09 -11.04
C VAL A 12 5.13 0.01 -10.19
N GLY A 13 5.18 -0.51 -8.98
CA GLY A 13 4.05 -0.50 -8.04
C GLY A 13 4.50 -0.56 -6.58
N GLY A 14 3.56 -0.35 -5.65
CA GLY A 14 3.89 -0.34 -4.22
C GLY A 14 4.39 -1.68 -3.70
N ILE A 15 3.80 -2.80 -4.14
CA ILE A 15 4.20 -4.15 -3.73
C ILE A 15 5.62 -4.46 -4.21
N GLU A 16 5.93 -4.08 -5.43
CA GLU A 16 7.20 -4.31 -6.11
C GLU A 16 8.32 -3.49 -5.45
N VAL A 17 8.04 -2.23 -5.11
CA VAL A 17 8.98 -1.36 -4.39
C VAL A 17 9.26 -1.92 -2.98
N VAL A 18 8.24 -2.40 -2.26
CA VAL A 18 8.43 -3.09 -0.97
C VAL A 18 9.28 -4.34 -1.12
N ALA A 19 9.00 -5.17 -2.13
CA ALA A 19 9.76 -6.40 -2.37
C ALA A 19 11.23 -6.10 -2.70
N ALA A 20 11.51 -5.08 -3.52
CA ALA A 20 12.87 -4.64 -3.85
C ALA A 20 13.61 -4.10 -2.61
N THR A 21 12.94 -3.28 -1.79
CA THR A 21 13.50 -2.72 -0.55
C THR A 21 13.84 -3.82 0.45
N LEU A 22 12.91 -4.75 0.70
CA LEU A 22 13.15 -5.89 1.60
C LEU A 22 14.21 -6.84 1.05
N ALA A 23 14.20 -7.14 -0.26
CA ALA A 23 15.22 -7.98 -0.88
C ALA A 23 16.61 -7.38 -0.72
N SER A 24 16.76 -6.08 -0.98
CA SER A 24 18.02 -5.36 -0.80
C SER A 24 18.47 -5.34 0.67
N CYS A 25 17.53 -5.14 1.60
CA CYS A 25 17.81 -5.19 3.03
C CYS A 25 18.28 -6.59 3.46
N PHE A 26 17.57 -7.64 3.07
CA PHE A 26 17.94 -9.02 3.41
C PHE A 26 19.33 -9.40 2.84
N VAL A 27 19.66 -8.95 1.63
CA VAL A 27 20.99 -9.17 1.06
C VAL A 27 22.09 -8.44 1.84
N ARG A 28 21.85 -7.20 2.32
CA ARG A 28 22.80 -6.48 3.19
C ARG A 28 23.06 -7.21 4.51
N HIS A 29 22.05 -7.91 5.03
CA HIS A 29 22.16 -8.72 6.26
C HIS A 29 22.62 -10.15 6.02
N GLY A 30 23.21 -10.44 4.85
CA GLY A 30 23.86 -11.72 4.56
C GLY A 30 22.91 -12.84 4.12
N HIS A 31 21.67 -12.55 3.77
CA HIS A 31 20.76 -13.52 3.18
C HIS A 31 21.01 -13.64 1.67
N GLN A 32 20.77 -14.81 1.10
CA GLN A 32 20.67 -14.99 -0.34
C GLN A 32 19.20 -14.79 -0.75
N VAL A 33 18.97 -13.90 -1.69
CA VAL A 33 17.61 -13.55 -2.12
C VAL A 33 17.43 -13.81 -3.61
N VAL A 34 16.30 -14.41 -3.93
CA VAL A 34 15.85 -14.69 -5.30
C VAL A 34 14.44 -14.12 -5.47
N ILE A 35 14.15 -13.55 -6.62
CA ILE A 35 12.79 -13.15 -7.02
C ILE A 35 12.35 -14.05 -8.16
N ALA A 36 11.14 -14.65 -8.04
CA ALA A 36 10.48 -15.35 -9.13
C ALA A 36 9.17 -14.62 -9.46
N THR A 37 9.00 -14.25 -10.72
CA THR A 37 7.81 -13.54 -11.20
C THR A 37 7.12 -14.33 -12.32
N PHE A 38 5.77 -14.27 -12.39
CA PHE A 38 5.02 -14.95 -13.45
C PHE A 38 5.09 -14.23 -14.79
N ASN A 39 5.21 -12.90 -14.79
CA ASN A 39 5.35 -12.09 -15.98
C ASN A 39 6.74 -11.46 -16.03
N PRO A 40 7.26 -11.11 -17.20
CA PRO A 40 8.54 -10.41 -17.32
C PRO A 40 8.55 -9.13 -16.46
N PRO A 41 9.65 -8.84 -15.76
CA PRO A 41 9.77 -7.62 -14.96
C PRO A 41 9.97 -6.39 -15.86
N GLU A 42 9.63 -5.19 -15.35
CA GLU A 42 10.00 -3.94 -15.99
C GLU A 42 11.43 -3.52 -15.65
N ASP A 43 12.14 -2.93 -16.62
CA ASP A 43 13.54 -2.52 -16.47
C ASP A 43 13.77 -1.55 -15.30
N LEU A 44 12.84 -0.62 -15.07
CA LEU A 44 12.92 0.34 -13.96
C LEU A 44 12.91 -0.35 -12.59
N THR A 45 12.12 -1.41 -12.43
CA THR A 45 12.04 -2.16 -11.17
C THR A 45 13.29 -3.04 -10.99
N VAL A 46 13.78 -3.64 -12.07
CA VAL A 46 15.06 -4.38 -12.07
C VAL A 46 16.21 -3.45 -11.67
N ALA A 47 16.28 -2.25 -12.24
CA ALA A 47 17.32 -1.26 -11.94
C ALA A 47 17.34 -0.78 -10.47
N ARG A 48 16.21 -0.88 -9.76
CA ARG A 48 16.10 -0.54 -8.32
C ARG A 48 16.45 -1.70 -7.40
N THR A 49 16.54 -2.90 -7.93
CA THR A 49 16.82 -4.11 -7.17
C THR A 49 18.33 -4.26 -6.97
N ASP A 50 18.75 -4.67 -5.77
CA ASP A 50 20.17 -4.95 -5.50
C ASP A 50 20.71 -5.96 -6.52
N PRO A 51 21.83 -5.70 -7.19
CA PRO A 51 22.36 -6.54 -8.27
C PRO A 51 22.73 -7.97 -7.82
N ARG A 52 22.82 -8.22 -6.53
CA ARG A 52 23.05 -9.57 -5.97
C ARG A 52 21.77 -10.42 -5.97
N VAL A 53 20.60 -9.81 -6.14
CA VAL A 53 19.31 -10.51 -6.21
C VAL A 53 19.13 -11.08 -7.61
N LYS A 54 18.95 -12.40 -7.70
CA LYS A 54 18.65 -13.05 -8.98
C LYS A 54 17.15 -13.01 -9.26
N ILE A 55 16.77 -12.64 -10.48
CA ILE A 55 15.38 -12.55 -10.92
C ILE A 55 15.11 -13.62 -11.98
N TYR A 56 14.04 -14.37 -11.79
CA TYR A 56 13.58 -15.42 -12.71
C TYR A 56 12.15 -15.15 -13.17
N THR A 57 11.89 -15.38 -14.45
CA THR A 57 10.55 -15.26 -15.03
C THR A 57 9.98 -16.67 -15.30
N LEU A 58 8.75 -16.90 -14.83
CA LEU A 58 7.94 -18.06 -15.14
C LEU A 58 7.19 -17.87 -16.46
N ASP A 59 6.40 -18.86 -16.89
CA ASP A 59 5.69 -18.83 -18.17
C ASP A 59 4.23 -18.39 -18.01
N GLY A 60 4.03 -17.08 -17.86
CA GLY A 60 2.72 -16.46 -17.71
C GLY A 60 2.02 -16.78 -16.38
N TYR A 61 0.93 -16.06 -16.11
CA TYR A 61 0.20 -16.14 -14.84
C TYR A 61 -0.77 -17.33 -14.78
N VAL A 62 -0.24 -18.53 -14.74
CA VAL A 62 -0.99 -19.80 -14.73
C VAL A 62 -0.31 -20.87 -13.87
N CYS A 63 -1.10 -21.71 -13.17
CA CYS A 63 -0.59 -22.88 -12.45
C CYS A 63 -0.44 -24.09 -13.40
N SER A 64 0.54 -24.02 -14.32
CA SER A 64 0.88 -25.08 -15.27
C SER A 64 1.93 -26.04 -14.71
N SER A 65 2.05 -27.24 -15.31
CA SER A 65 3.15 -28.17 -14.99
C SER A 65 4.52 -27.57 -15.28
N LYS A 66 4.64 -26.76 -16.32
CA LYS A 66 5.85 -26.03 -16.70
C LYS A 66 6.26 -25.05 -15.58
N ASN A 67 5.35 -24.22 -15.12
CA ASN A 67 5.61 -23.26 -14.03
C ASN A 67 5.95 -23.97 -12.71
N VAL A 68 5.25 -25.07 -12.39
CA VAL A 68 5.57 -25.90 -11.21
C VAL A 68 6.97 -26.48 -11.30
N ALA A 69 7.37 -27.02 -12.46
CA ALA A 69 8.71 -27.59 -12.67
C ALA A 69 9.80 -26.49 -12.63
N SER A 70 9.56 -25.37 -13.28
CA SER A 70 10.49 -24.22 -13.27
C SER A 70 10.69 -23.66 -11.87
N LEU A 71 9.61 -23.42 -11.13
CA LEU A 71 9.70 -22.94 -9.75
C LEU A 71 10.41 -23.98 -8.86
N ARG A 72 10.09 -25.28 -8.98
CA ARG A 72 10.77 -26.34 -8.23
C ARG A 72 12.27 -26.37 -8.51
N LYS A 73 12.69 -26.18 -9.76
CA LYS A 73 14.11 -26.10 -10.14
C LYS A 73 14.79 -24.94 -9.40
N ILE A 74 14.18 -23.74 -9.40
CA ILE A 74 14.70 -22.57 -8.69
C ILE A 74 14.82 -22.84 -7.18
N LEU A 75 13.77 -23.45 -6.57
CA LEU A 75 13.75 -23.77 -5.14
C LEU A 75 14.91 -24.68 -4.73
N ILE A 76 15.23 -25.68 -5.57
CA ILE A 76 16.31 -26.65 -5.32
C ILE A 76 17.67 -26.02 -5.61
N GLU A 77 17.85 -25.36 -6.76
CA GLU A 77 19.11 -24.78 -7.20
C GLU A 77 19.66 -23.75 -6.21
N HIS A 78 18.75 -22.96 -5.60
CA HIS A 78 19.11 -21.94 -4.63
C HIS A 78 18.96 -22.41 -3.16
N ASN A 79 18.68 -23.67 -2.91
CA ASN A 79 18.46 -24.20 -1.55
C ASN A 79 17.49 -23.33 -0.72
N ILE A 80 16.37 -22.93 -1.32
CA ILE A 80 15.42 -21.99 -0.69
C ILE A 80 14.84 -22.61 0.60
N GLN A 81 14.87 -21.83 1.67
CA GLN A 81 14.35 -22.19 2.98
C GLN A 81 12.99 -21.52 3.26
N VAL A 82 12.82 -20.28 2.79
CA VAL A 82 11.59 -19.50 2.99
C VAL A 82 11.13 -18.90 1.66
N VAL A 83 9.84 -19.02 1.37
CA VAL A 83 9.20 -18.33 0.25
C VAL A 83 8.21 -17.31 0.77
N ILE A 84 8.39 -16.07 0.39
CA ILE A 84 7.47 -14.95 0.66
C ILE A 84 6.64 -14.71 -0.60
N ASN A 85 5.40 -15.20 -0.60
CA ASN A 85 4.44 -14.97 -1.65
C ASN A 85 3.77 -13.61 -1.46
N GLN A 86 4.14 -12.61 -2.24
CA GLN A 86 3.63 -11.24 -2.16
C GLN A 86 2.19 -11.08 -2.69
N TRP A 87 1.57 -12.18 -3.14
CA TRP A 87 0.20 -12.20 -3.67
C TRP A 87 -0.67 -13.15 -2.85
N GLY A 88 -0.94 -12.77 -1.60
CA GLY A 88 -1.64 -13.57 -0.59
C GLY A 88 -3.14 -13.81 -0.81
N LEU A 89 -3.73 -13.33 -1.92
CA LEU A 89 -5.14 -13.58 -2.24
C LEU A 89 -5.33 -14.53 -3.42
N PRO A 90 -4.65 -14.35 -4.59
CA PRO A 90 -4.90 -15.19 -5.76
C PRO A 90 -4.43 -16.64 -5.57
N LEU A 91 -5.20 -17.58 -6.10
CA LEU A 91 -4.91 -19.01 -5.96
C LEU A 91 -3.72 -19.49 -6.80
N VAL A 92 -3.40 -18.80 -7.92
CA VAL A 92 -2.35 -19.23 -8.87
C VAL A 92 -0.97 -19.31 -8.19
N PRO A 93 -0.45 -18.27 -7.53
CA PRO A 93 0.84 -18.34 -6.86
C PRO A 93 0.86 -19.40 -5.76
N CYS A 94 -0.16 -19.43 -4.90
CA CYS A 94 -0.27 -20.39 -3.80
C CYS A 94 -0.27 -21.84 -4.30
N ARG A 95 -1.08 -22.16 -5.30
CA ARG A 95 -1.16 -23.52 -5.87
C ARG A 95 0.12 -23.93 -6.59
N THR A 96 0.74 -23.02 -7.34
CA THR A 96 2.01 -23.28 -8.04
C THR A 96 3.11 -23.58 -7.02
N LEU A 97 3.21 -22.74 -5.98
CA LEU A 97 4.19 -22.91 -4.90
C LEU A 97 4.00 -24.23 -4.14
N ASN A 98 2.77 -24.55 -3.74
CA ASN A 98 2.48 -25.78 -2.97
C ASN A 98 2.74 -27.05 -3.77
N LYS A 99 2.54 -27.03 -5.10
CA LYS A 99 2.95 -28.14 -5.96
C LYS A 99 4.46 -28.22 -6.13
N ALA A 100 5.13 -27.07 -6.31
CA ALA A 100 6.58 -27.01 -6.53
C ALA A 100 7.38 -27.43 -5.29
N LYS A 101 6.93 -27.06 -4.08
CA LYS A 101 7.60 -27.39 -2.81
C LYS A 101 7.35 -28.81 -2.28
N ARG A 102 6.50 -29.61 -2.94
CA ARG A 102 6.15 -30.94 -2.43
C ARG A 102 7.40 -31.81 -2.17
N GLY A 103 7.54 -32.29 -0.94
CA GLY A 103 8.70 -33.08 -0.49
C GLY A 103 9.97 -32.26 -0.23
N LEU A 104 9.90 -30.94 -0.22
CA LEU A 104 10.97 -30.03 0.20
C LEU A 104 10.60 -29.40 1.55
N ASN A 105 11.58 -29.22 2.43
CA ASN A 105 11.39 -28.56 3.72
C ASN A 105 11.50 -27.03 3.52
N ILE A 106 10.44 -26.42 2.98
CA ILE A 106 10.37 -25.00 2.68
C ILE A 106 9.17 -24.38 3.40
N LYS A 107 9.43 -23.35 4.19
CA LYS A 107 8.40 -22.57 4.87
C LYS A 107 7.85 -21.49 3.94
N THR A 108 6.59 -21.17 4.08
CA THR A 108 5.86 -20.25 3.18
C THR A 108 5.13 -19.18 3.96
N ILE A 109 5.29 -17.93 3.52
CA ILE A 109 4.59 -16.77 4.04
C ILE A 109 3.78 -16.18 2.88
N ALA A 110 2.49 -15.95 3.08
CA ALA A 110 1.66 -15.24 2.11
C ALA A 110 1.33 -13.85 2.62
N VAL A 111 1.63 -12.81 1.85
CA VAL A 111 1.41 -11.40 2.22
C VAL A 111 0.20 -10.85 1.48
N TYR A 112 -0.74 -10.26 2.21
CA TYR A 112 -1.89 -9.57 1.62
C TYR A 112 -1.75 -8.07 1.75
N HIS A 113 -1.58 -7.39 0.61
CA HIS A 113 -1.22 -5.97 0.54
C HIS A 113 -2.41 -5.02 0.42
N ASN A 114 -3.62 -5.44 0.78
CA ASN A 114 -4.80 -4.60 0.66
C ASN A 114 -5.69 -4.69 1.91
N GLN A 115 -6.71 -3.84 1.97
CA GLN A 115 -7.80 -3.97 2.94
C GLN A 115 -8.46 -5.35 2.81
N ILE A 116 -8.86 -5.94 3.94
CA ILE A 116 -9.27 -7.35 4.01
C ILE A 116 -10.59 -7.62 3.29
N ASP A 117 -11.58 -6.77 3.49
CA ASP A 117 -12.98 -7.00 3.12
C ASP A 117 -13.38 -6.34 1.80
N THR A 118 -12.43 -5.70 1.12
CA THR A 118 -12.68 -5.06 -0.19
C THR A 118 -11.53 -5.27 -1.17
N ASN A 119 -11.81 -5.04 -2.44
CA ASN A 119 -10.85 -4.97 -3.53
C ASN A 119 -11.49 -4.24 -4.72
N ALA A 120 -10.72 -3.99 -5.79
CA ALA A 120 -11.20 -3.28 -6.96
C ALA A 120 -12.52 -3.85 -7.52
N ARG A 121 -12.67 -5.18 -7.62
CA ARG A 121 -13.88 -5.82 -8.17
C ARG A 121 -15.13 -5.58 -7.31
N ILE A 122 -14.98 -5.63 -5.99
CA ILE A 122 -16.08 -5.36 -5.05
C ILE A 122 -16.44 -3.88 -5.15
N LYS A 123 -15.42 -3.00 -5.18
CA LYS A 123 -15.60 -1.56 -5.24
C LYS A 123 -16.24 -1.09 -6.55
N ASP A 124 -15.87 -1.67 -7.70
CA ASP A 124 -16.52 -1.39 -8.99
C ASP A 124 -18.03 -1.65 -8.93
N VAL A 125 -18.44 -2.71 -8.24
CA VAL A 125 -19.87 -3.02 -8.09
C VAL A 125 -20.55 -2.08 -7.09
N GLU A 126 -19.88 -1.68 -6.03
CA GLU A 126 -20.38 -0.69 -5.06
C GLU A 126 -20.64 0.65 -5.74
N ILE A 127 -19.69 1.14 -6.54
CA ILE A 127 -19.85 2.36 -7.34
C ILE A 127 -21.04 2.24 -8.31
N ALA A 128 -21.15 1.11 -9.00
CA ALA A 128 -22.29 0.88 -9.89
C ALA A 128 -23.64 0.81 -9.16
N LEU A 129 -23.65 0.51 -7.85
CA LEU A 129 -24.84 0.51 -7.01
C LEU A 129 -25.24 1.92 -6.56
N GLU A 130 -24.27 2.83 -6.37
CA GLU A 130 -24.51 4.22 -5.97
C GLU A 130 -25.46 4.92 -6.97
N ASP A 131 -25.23 4.74 -8.27
CA ASP A 131 -26.00 5.37 -9.36
C ASP A 131 -27.15 4.52 -9.89
N CYS A 132 -27.42 3.36 -9.27
CA CYS A 132 -28.41 2.42 -9.80
C CYS A 132 -29.81 2.63 -9.23
N HIS A 133 -30.68 3.26 -10.03
CA HIS A 133 -32.09 3.48 -9.66
C HIS A 133 -33.06 2.37 -10.14
N ASN A 134 -32.62 1.50 -11.05
CA ASN A 134 -33.47 0.40 -11.54
C ASN A 134 -33.44 -0.78 -10.56
N PRO A 135 -34.59 -1.20 -9.97
CA PRO A 135 -34.64 -2.22 -8.91
C PRO A 135 -34.16 -3.60 -9.35
N LEU A 136 -34.43 -4.01 -10.58
CA LEU A 136 -33.97 -5.30 -11.10
C LEU A 136 -32.46 -5.30 -11.32
N LYS A 137 -31.92 -4.22 -11.91
CA LYS A 137 -30.47 -4.05 -12.08
C LYS A 137 -29.76 -3.97 -10.73
N ARG A 138 -30.35 -3.27 -9.74
CA ARG A 138 -29.83 -3.18 -8.37
C ARG A 138 -29.73 -4.55 -7.70
N CYS A 139 -30.79 -5.36 -7.77
CA CYS A 139 -30.78 -6.73 -7.24
C CYS A 139 -29.67 -7.59 -7.89
N LEU A 140 -29.46 -7.47 -9.21
CA LEU A 140 -28.38 -8.18 -9.91
C LEU A 140 -27.00 -7.72 -9.47
N LEU A 141 -26.79 -6.41 -9.26
CA LEU A 141 -25.53 -5.87 -8.77
C LEU A 141 -25.24 -6.31 -7.32
N GLU A 142 -26.27 -6.33 -6.45
CA GLU A 142 -26.13 -6.83 -5.07
C GLU A 142 -25.78 -8.32 -5.06
N ALA A 143 -26.39 -9.14 -5.89
CA ALA A 143 -26.03 -10.55 -6.07
C ALA A 143 -24.58 -10.71 -6.57
N LYS A 144 -24.14 -9.87 -7.52
CA LYS A 144 -22.77 -9.86 -8.04
C LYS A 144 -21.77 -9.45 -6.95
N LYS A 145 -22.10 -8.42 -6.15
CA LYS A 145 -21.28 -8.00 -4.99
C LYS A 145 -21.11 -9.16 -4.01
N ALA A 146 -22.21 -9.81 -3.62
CA ALA A 146 -22.20 -10.96 -2.71
C ALA A 146 -21.32 -12.10 -3.25
N ALA A 147 -21.42 -12.41 -4.55
CA ALA A 147 -20.60 -13.43 -5.21
C ALA A 147 -19.10 -13.06 -5.17
N PHE A 148 -18.73 -11.83 -5.49
CA PHE A 148 -17.33 -11.39 -5.44
C PHE A 148 -16.78 -11.40 -4.01
N THR A 149 -17.57 -10.95 -3.04
CA THR A 149 -17.22 -11.00 -1.61
C THR A 149 -16.98 -12.45 -1.16
N MET A 150 -17.89 -13.36 -1.49
CA MET A 150 -17.75 -14.78 -1.16
C MET A 150 -16.52 -15.42 -1.82
N VAL A 151 -16.27 -15.15 -3.09
CA VAL A 151 -15.10 -15.68 -3.81
C VAL A 151 -13.81 -15.14 -3.19
N THR A 152 -13.75 -13.84 -2.86
CA THR A 152 -12.59 -13.21 -2.22
C THR A 152 -12.33 -13.82 -0.85
N SER A 153 -13.37 -13.94 -0.01
CA SER A 153 -13.28 -14.56 1.32
C SER A 153 -12.78 -16.00 1.26
N LYS A 154 -13.38 -16.85 0.40
CA LYS A 154 -12.96 -18.24 0.23
C LYS A 154 -11.54 -18.36 -0.32
N SER A 155 -11.15 -17.48 -1.24
CA SER A 155 -9.78 -17.44 -1.78
C SER A 155 -8.76 -17.11 -0.69
N MET A 156 -9.03 -16.08 0.11
CA MET A 156 -8.20 -15.69 1.26
C MET A 156 -8.08 -16.82 2.28
N ALA A 157 -9.21 -17.42 2.67
CA ALA A 157 -9.23 -18.56 3.58
C ALA A 157 -8.48 -19.80 3.02
N TYR A 158 -8.53 -20.02 1.71
CA TYR A 158 -7.76 -21.06 1.05
C TYR A 158 -6.26 -20.81 1.15
N VAL A 159 -5.80 -19.59 0.79
CA VAL A 159 -4.38 -19.25 0.85
C VAL A 159 -3.87 -19.34 2.29
N TYR A 160 -4.62 -18.80 3.26
CA TYR A 160 -4.31 -18.91 4.67
C TYR A 160 -4.07 -20.37 5.11
N ARG A 161 -4.98 -21.30 4.77
CA ARG A 161 -4.87 -22.71 5.16
C ARG A 161 -3.74 -23.49 4.46
N HIS A 162 -3.13 -22.90 3.43
CA HIS A 162 -2.12 -23.55 2.59
C HIS A 162 -0.76 -22.84 2.63
N THR A 163 -0.54 -22.00 3.66
CA THR A 163 0.73 -21.34 3.94
C THR A 163 1.09 -21.54 5.41
N ASP A 164 2.37 -21.48 5.75
CA ASP A 164 2.83 -21.61 7.13
C ASP A 164 2.52 -20.36 7.97
N LEU A 165 2.63 -19.16 7.35
CA LEU A 165 2.17 -17.89 7.91
C LEU A 165 1.40 -17.08 6.86
N TYR A 166 0.40 -16.34 7.33
CA TYR A 166 -0.34 -15.39 6.52
C TYR A 166 -0.19 -13.98 7.11
N GLN A 167 0.33 -13.05 6.32
CA GLN A 167 0.63 -11.69 6.77
C GLN A 167 -0.46 -10.72 6.36
N VAL A 168 -0.89 -9.91 7.33
CA VAL A 168 -1.67 -8.68 7.13
C VAL A 168 -0.85 -7.49 7.57
N LEU A 169 -1.15 -6.28 7.05
CA LEU A 169 -0.27 -5.13 7.19
C LEU A 169 -0.57 -4.24 8.41
N SER A 170 -1.65 -4.54 9.15
CA SER A 170 -2.10 -3.67 10.24
C SER A 170 -2.83 -4.48 11.31
N PRO A 171 -2.69 -4.14 12.62
CA PRO A 171 -3.39 -4.81 13.71
C PRO A 171 -4.90 -4.81 13.55
N SER A 172 -5.49 -3.71 13.07
CA SER A 172 -6.93 -3.57 12.84
C SER A 172 -7.47 -4.55 11.77
N TYR A 173 -6.60 -5.13 10.95
CA TYR A 173 -6.99 -6.14 9.97
C TYR A 173 -7.20 -7.54 10.56
N VAL A 174 -6.71 -7.83 11.77
CA VAL A 174 -6.90 -9.15 12.41
C VAL A 174 -8.37 -9.47 12.66
N PRO A 175 -9.17 -8.61 13.34
CA PRO A 175 -10.60 -8.87 13.52
C PRO A 175 -11.37 -8.87 12.20
N LEU A 176 -10.98 -8.03 11.23
CA LEU A 176 -11.59 -8.03 9.89
C LEU A 176 -11.32 -9.34 9.14
N PHE A 177 -10.09 -9.87 9.22
CA PHE A 177 -9.73 -11.15 8.63
C PHE A 177 -10.59 -12.29 9.19
N SER A 178 -10.73 -12.37 10.51
CA SER A 178 -11.54 -13.38 11.17
C SER A 178 -13.00 -13.32 10.76
N LYS A 179 -13.57 -12.10 10.77
CA LYS A 179 -14.96 -11.85 10.33
C LYS A 179 -15.17 -12.19 8.86
N PHE A 180 -14.25 -11.74 7.99
CA PHE A 180 -14.39 -11.87 6.53
C PHE A 180 -14.20 -13.31 6.06
N THR A 181 -13.24 -14.05 6.62
CA THR A 181 -12.93 -15.42 6.24
C THR A 181 -13.74 -16.48 6.99
N GLY A 182 -14.35 -16.12 8.12
CA GLY A 182 -15.02 -17.04 9.05
C GLY A 182 -14.06 -17.86 9.92
N ILE A 183 -12.76 -17.56 9.90
CA ILE A 183 -11.75 -18.23 10.71
C ILE A 183 -11.68 -17.55 12.08
N LYS A 184 -12.25 -18.18 13.10
CA LYS A 184 -12.39 -17.56 14.44
C LYS A 184 -11.06 -17.38 15.18
N HIS A 185 -10.13 -18.33 15.04
CA HIS A 185 -8.82 -18.33 15.69
C HIS A 185 -7.74 -18.52 14.62
N PRO A 186 -7.23 -17.42 14.04
CA PRO A 186 -6.22 -17.51 12.98
C PRO A 186 -4.81 -17.63 13.59
N ASP A 187 -4.42 -18.82 14.05
CA ASP A 187 -3.21 -19.08 14.83
C ASP A 187 -1.90 -18.79 14.09
N HIS A 188 -1.92 -18.80 12.74
CA HIS A 188 -0.77 -18.46 11.90
C HIS A 188 -1.00 -17.18 11.07
N LEU A 189 -1.86 -16.26 11.57
CA LEU A 189 -1.97 -14.91 11.08
C LEU A 189 -0.94 -14.03 11.79
N MET A 190 -0.10 -13.34 11.03
CA MET A 190 0.86 -12.38 11.57
C MET A 190 0.54 -10.97 11.11
N VAL A 191 0.88 -10.00 11.95
CA VAL A 191 0.86 -8.58 11.59
C VAL A 191 2.29 -8.13 11.34
N GLN A 192 2.56 -7.65 10.14
CA GLN A 192 3.84 -7.07 9.77
C GLN A 192 3.62 -5.98 8.75
N THR A 193 3.96 -4.75 9.09
CA THR A 193 3.81 -3.59 8.20
C THR A 193 4.86 -3.55 7.09
N ASN A 194 4.63 -2.72 6.08
CA ASN A 194 5.64 -2.43 5.07
C ASN A 194 6.68 -1.44 5.60
N PRO A 195 7.95 -1.52 5.18
CA PRO A 195 8.96 -0.52 5.49
C PRO A 195 8.73 0.77 4.71
N VAL A 196 9.29 1.88 5.19
CA VAL A 196 9.56 3.07 4.36
C VAL A 196 10.50 2.66 3.23
N THR A 197 10.15 3.02 2.00
CA THR A 197 10.91 2.59 0.81
C THR A 197 11.87 3.65 0.27
N LEU A 198 11.78 4.87 0.81
CA LEU A 198 12.67 5.98 0.49
C LEU A 198 13.73 6.17 1.58
N ASP A 199 14.95 6.35 1.17
CA ASP A 199 16.03 6.70 2.09
C ASP A 199 15.94 8.19 2.47
N SER A 200 15.73 8.44 3.76
CA SER A 200 15.72 9.77 4.39
C SER A 200 16.92 10.00 5.31
N SER A 201 17.92 9.12 5.30
CA SER A 201 19.08 9.21 6.22
C SER A 201 19.96 10.43 5.99
N ASP A 202 20.00 10.94 4.77
CA ASP A 202 20.72 12.16 4.36
C ASP A 202 19.86 13.44 4.44
N PHE A 203 18.58 13.32 4.85
CA PHE A 203 17.67 14.46 4.95
C PHE A 203 17.74 15.11 6.33
N ASP A 204 18.24 16.33 6.37
CA ASP A 204 18.23 17.19 7.57
C ASP A 204 16.96 18.04 7.56
N TYR A 205 16.00 17.66 8.41
CA TYR A 205 14.74 18.37 8.53
C TYR A 205 14.93 19.78 9.07
N SER A 206 14.40 20.77 8.36
CA SER A 206 14.29 22.14 8.82
C SER A 206 12.93 22.68 8.43
N PHE A 207 12.19 23.22 9.40
CA PHE A 207 10.87 23.79 9.18
C PHE A 207 10.90 24.95 8.17
N ASP A 208 11.92 25.80 8.24
CA ASP A 208 12.10 26.97 7.36
C ASP A 208 12.31 26.58 5.88
N LYS A 209 12.76 25.35 5.62
CA LYS A 209 12.89 24.82 4.26
C LYS A 209 11.57 24.27 3.70
N LYS A 210 10.56 24.08 4.55
CA LYS A 210 9.25 23.60 4.11
C LYS A 210 8.45 24.69 3.44
N GLN A 211 7.90 24.36 2.27
CA GLN A 211 7.04 25.27 1.52
C GLN A 211 5.60 25.17 2.00
N LYS A 212 4.84 26.23 1.87
CA LYS A 212 3.38 26.26 2.04
C LYS A 212 2.72 25.51 0.88
N GLU A 213 2.88 24.19 0.90
CA GLU A 213 2.49 23.26 -0.17
C GLU A 213 1.77 22.06 0.39
N ILE A 214 0.56 21.84 -0.13
CA ILE A 214 -0.16 20.56 0.03
C ILE A 214 0.16 19.72 -1.19
N ILE A 215 0.52 18.46 -0.98
CA ILE A 215 0.72 17.50 -2.08
C ILE A 215 -0.29 16.37 -2.02
N TYR A 216 -0.66 15.87 -3.18
CA TYR A 216 -1.18 14.54 -3.40
C TYR A 216 -0.09 13.71 -4.08
N MET A 217 0.09 12.45 -3.64
CA MET A 217 1.08 11.54 -4.23
C MET A 217 0.44 10.19 -4.50
N GLY A 218 0.39 9.79 -5.78
CA GLY A 218 -0.12 8.48 -6.16
C GLY A 218 -0.80 8.42 -7.51
N ARG A 219 -1.35 7.26 -7.84
CA ARG A 219 -2.11 7.04 -9.08
C ARG A 219 -3.40 7.88 -9.07
N ILE A 220 -3.75 8.46 -10.20
CA ILE A 220 -4.98 9.24 -10.36
C ILE A 220 -6.07 8.31 -10.89
N ASP A 221 -6.87 7.75 -9.97
CA ASP A 221 -8.00 6.89 -10.31
C ASP A 221 -9.25 7.21 -9.47
N TYR A 222 -10.41 6.86 -10.01
CA TYR A 222 -11.70 7.11 -9.36
C TYR A 222 -12.01 6.08 -8.27
N ASN A 223 -11.70 4.81 -8.49
CA ASN A 223 -12.19 3.72 -7.65
C ASN A 223 -11.51 3.64 -6.29
N GLN A 224 -10.20 3.88 -6.25
CA GLN A 224 -9.41 3.76 -5.04
C GLN A 224 -8.94 5.10 -4.49
N LYS A 225 -8.29 5.92 -5.31
CA LYS A 225 -7.58 7.13 -4.82
C LYS A 225 -8.46 8.36 -4.65
N ARG A 226 -9.58 8.45 -5.41
CA ARG A 226 -10.59 9.51 -5.26
C ARG A 226 -9.99 10.93 -5.27
N VAL A 227 -9.08 11.23 -6.21
CA VAL A 227 -8.32 12.49 -6.25
C VAL A 227 -9.22 13.73 -6.40
N TYR A 228 -10.41 13.58 -6.95
CA TYR A 228 -11.40 14.67 -7.01
C TYR A 228 -11.72 15.27 -5.63
N ARG A 229 -11.67 14.46 -4.54
CA ARG A 229 -11.87 14.92 -3.16
C ARG A 229 -10.77 15.87 -2.70
N VAL A 230 -9.54 15.69 -3.19
CA VAL A 230 -8.42 16.61 -2.94
C VAL A 230 -8.73 17.97 -3.57
N ILE A 231 -9.24 17.96 -4.80
CA ILE A 231 -9.63 19.20 -5.50
C ILE A 231 -10.81 19.88 -4.79
N ASP A 232 -11.84 19.11 -4.42
CA ASP A 232 -13.00 19.65 -3.67
C ASP A 232 -12.57 20.31 -2.35
N THR A 233 -11.62 19.71 -1.63
CA THR A 233 -11.06 20.30 -0.41
C THR A 233 -10.28 21.58 -0.73
N TRP A 234 -9.46 21.57 -1.76
CA TRP A 234 -8.66 22.72 -2.15
C TRP A 234 -9.51 23.93 -2.58
N THR A 235 -10.70 23.72 -3.17
CA THR A 235 -11.63 24.81 -3.50
C THR A 235 -12.01 25.67 -2.30
N LYS A 236 -11.99 25.10 -1.08
CA LYS A 236 -12.34 25.80 0.17
C LYS A 236 -11.14 26.53 0.78
N LEU A 237 -9.93 26.20 0.35
CA LEU A 237 -8.68 26.70 0.92
C LEU A 237 -7.99 27.73 0.04
N GLU A 238 -8.05 27.61 -1.27
CA GLU A 238 -7.24 28.41 -2.19
C GLU A 238 -7.38 29.92 -1.97
N GLN A 239 -8.59 30.42 -1.79
CA GLN A 239 -8.81 31.87 -1.59
C GLN A 239 -8.39 32.34 -0.20
N LYS A 240 -8.51 31.46 0.82
CA LYS A 240 -8.14 31.77 2.20
C LYS A 240 -6.62 31.85 2.40
N PHE A 241 -5.87 31.10 1.60
CA PHE A 241 -4.41 30.92 1.72
C PHE A 241 -3.70 31.25 0.41
N PRO A 242 -3.54 32.54 0.08
CA PRO A 242 -2.96 32.96 -1.21
C PRO A 242 -1.50 32.59 -1.40
N ASP A 243 -0.79 32.26 -0.33
CA ASP A 243 0.62 31.83 -0.30
C ASP A 243 0.80 30.30 -0.30
N TRP A 244 -0.29 29.54 -0.26
CA TRP A 244 -0.27 28.09 -0.39
C TRP A 244 -0.58 27.63 -1.82
N LYS A 245 -0.06 26.44 -2.18
CA LYS A 245 -0.33 25.75 -3.45
C LYS A 245 -0.69 24.29 -3.24
N LEU A 246 -1.36 23.70 -4.21
CA LEU A 246 -1.62 22.27 -4.30
C LEU A 246 -0.81 21.67 -5.45
N THR A 247 -0.08 20.59 -5.20
CA THR A 247 0.67 19.86 -6.21
C THR A 247 0.20 18.42 -6.30
N ILE A 248 -0.26 18.00 -7.47
CA ILE A 248 -0.69 16.66 -7.79
C ILE A 248 0.47 15.91 -8.45
N VAL A 249 1.04 14.94 -7.73
CA VAL A 249 2.17 14.13 -8.22
C VAL A 249 1.68 12.71 -8.50
N GLY A 250 1.70 12.33 -9.75
CA GLY A 250 1.22 11.06 -10.23
C GLY A 250 0.50 11.17 -11.57
N ASP A 251 0.07 10.03 -12.08
CA ASP A 251 -0.67 9.93 -13.32
C ASP A 251 -1.75 8.86 -13.22
N GLY A 252 -2.64 8.78 -14.20
CA GLY A 252 -3.67 7.75 -14.25
C GLY A 252 -4.84 8.12 -15.14
N VAL A 253 -5.78 7.18 -15.25
CA VAL A 253 -6.91 7.28 -16.21
C VAL A 253 -7.84 8.45 -15.95
N GLU A 254 -7.87 8.96 -14.71
CA GLU A 254 -8.73 10.08 -14.31
C GLU A 254 -8.04 11.45 -14.42
N ARG A 255 -6.78 11.52 -14.83
CA ARG A 255 -6.04 12.80 -14.88
C ARG A 255 -6.77 13.90 -15.65
N ALA A 256 -7.25 13.59 -16.85
CA ALA A 256 -7.96 14.59 -17.68
C ALA A 256 -9.25 15.10 -16.99
N ASN A 257 -9.97 14.22 -16.27
CA ASN A 257 -11.17 14.61 -15.52
C ASN A 257 -10.82 15.52 -14.34
N ILE A 258 -9.72 15.26 -13.65
CA ILE A 258 -9.24 16.08 -12.52
C ILE A 258 -8.73 17.45 -13.03
N GLU A 259 -7.98 17.48 -14.12
CA GLU A 259 -7.55 18.77 -14.76
C GLU A 259 -8.77 19.60 -15.20
N LYS A 260 -9.79 18.96 -15.77
CA LYS A 260 -11.05 19.62 -16.11
C LYS A 260 -11.77 20.16 -14.87
N GLN A 261 -11.85 19.40 -13.79
CA GLN A 261 -12.44 19.84 -12.51
C GLN A 261 -11.73 21.09 -11.97
N VAL A 262 -10.41 21.13 -12.01
CA VAL A 262 -9.60 22.31 -11.62
C VAL A 262 -9.96 23.53 -12.47
N ALA A 263 -10.10 23.35 -13.79
CA ALA A 263 -10.48 24.41 -14.71
C ALA A 263 -11.91 24.91 -14.47
N ASP A 264 -12.87 23.99 -14.32
CA ASP A 264 -14.28 24.29 -14.05
C ASP A 264 -14.47 25.08 -12.73
N TYR A 265 -13.65 24.81 -11.72
CA TYR A 265 -13.66 25.54 -10.45
C TYR A 265 -12.84 26.85 -10.50
N GLY A 266 -12.13 27.11 -11.58
CA GLY A 266 -11.31 28.32 -11.78
C GLY A 266 -10.11 28.41 -10.85
N LEU A 267 -9.63 27.28 -10.31
CA LEU A 267 -8.47 27.20 -9.43
C LEU A 267 -7.18 27.60 -10.18
N LYS A 268 -6.30 28.35 -9.50
CA LYS A 268 -5.08 28.93 -10.12
C LYS A 268 -3.77 28.37 -9.59
N ARG A 269 -3.77 27.83 -8.36
CA ARG A 269 -2.57 27.34 -7.69
C ARG A 269 -2.58 25.82 -7.50
N VAL A 270 -2.98 25.12 -8.58
CA VAL A 270 -2.88 23.68 -8.71
C VAL A 270 -1.89 23.34 -9.82
N SER A 271 -0.91 22.49 -9.52
CA SER A 271 0.04 21.96 -10.52
C SER A 271 -0.08 20.45 -10.66
N PHE A 272 0.12 19.95 -11.88
CA PHE A 272 0.12 18.52 -12.23
C PHE A 272 1.51 18.13 -12.73
N GLU A 273 2.22 17.34 -11.96
CA GLU A 273 3.63 16.98 -12.22
C GLU A 273 3.80 15.69 -13.05
N GLY A 274 2.73 14.91 -13.19
CA GLY A 274 2.81 13.57 -13.76
C GLY A 274 3.54 12.60 -12.83
N PHE A 275 3.95 11.45 -13.37
CA PHE A 275 4.71 10.46 -12.61
C PHE A 275 6.13 10.97 -12.36
N LYS A 276 6.50 11.15 -11.10
CA LYS A 276 7.81 11.65 -10.65
C LYS A 276 8.32 10.86 -9.44
N GLN A 277 9.63 10.96 -9.19
CA GLN A 277 10.24 10.46 -7.96
C GLN A 277 9.72 11.28 -6.77
N PRO A 278 9.27 10.63 -5.67
CA PRO A 278 8.59 11.34 -4.58
C PRO A 278 9.51 12.19 -3.69
N LYS A 279 10.78 11.78 -3.49
CA LYS A 279 11.71 12.40 -2.54
C LYS A 279 11.78 13.93 -2.64
N PRO A 280 11.98 14.57 -3.81
CA PRO A 280 12.06 16.04 -3.91
C PRO A 280 10.77 16.77 -3.50
N TYR A 281 9.62 16.10 -3.57
CA TYR A 281 8.33 16.65 -3.14
C TYR A 281 8.17 16.54 -1.62
N TYR A 282 8.54 15.40 -1.04
CA TYR A 282 8.50 15.23 0.41
C TYR A 282 9.51 16.14 1.13
N GLU A 283 10.67 16.40 0.55
CA GLU A 283 11.67 17.31 1.13
C GLU A 283 11.11 18.73 1.31
N ARG A 284 10.25 19.22 0.41
CA ARG A 284 9.76 20.59 0.43
C ARG A 284 8.33 20.77 0.95
N ALA A 285 7.44 19.81 0.72
CA ALA A 285 6.03 19.96 1.07
C ALA A 285 5.79 20.00 2.58
N SER A 286 4.70 20.65 3.01
CA SER A 286 4.27 20.68 4.41
C SER A 286 3.22 19.64 4.73
N ILE A 287 2.28 19.38 3.83
CA ILE A 287 1.13 18.51 4.07
C ILE A 287 0.95 17.55 2.88
N LEU A 288 0.64 16.29 3.16
CA LEU A 288 0.16 15.32 2.18
C LEU A 288 -1.32 15.06 2.44
N LEU A 289 -2.17 15.24 1.42
CA LEU A 289 -3.60 14.93 1.52
C LEU A 289 -3.93 13.65 0.77
N LEU A 290 -4.37 12.62 1.50
CA LEU A 290 -4.74 11.31 0.97
C LEU A 290 -6.22 11.02 1.22
N THR A 291 -7.00 10.91 0.15
CA THR A 291 -8.46 10.71 0.21
C THR A 291 -8.92 9.37 -0.34
N SER A 292 -8.03 8.39 -0.29
CA SER A 292 -8.29 7.03 -0.79
C SER A 292 -9.52 6.41 -0.14
N GLU A 293 -10.22 5.60 -0.90
CA GLU A 293 -11.41 4.86 -0.44
C GLU A 293 -11.05 3.60 0.34
N TYR A 294 -9.96 2.95 -0.03
CA TYR A 294 -9.41 1.76 0.63
C TYR A 294 -7.91 1.62 0.36
N GLU A 295 -7.17 1.13 1.34
CA GLU A 295 -5.73 0.85 1.25
C GLU A 295 -5.38 -0.39 2.07
N GLY A 296 -4.21 -0.98 1.78
CA GLY A 296 -3.60 -1.97 2.66
C GLY A 296 -2.75 -1.31 3.73
N PHE A 297 -1.65 -0.73 3.29
CA PHE A 297 -0.75 0.14 4.05
C PHE A 297 -0.17 1.13 3.03
N PRO A 298 -0.71 2.35 2.95
CA PRO A 298 -0.26 3.31 1.95
C PRO A 298 1.15 3.81 2.26
N LEU A 299 2.12 3.37 1.46
CA LEU A 299 3.55 3.69 1.64
C LEU A 299 3.79 5.19 1.73
N VAL A 300 3.05 5.97 0.94
CA VAL A 300 3.16 7.43 0.90
C VAL A 300 2.98 8.10 2.27
N LEU A 301 2.29 7.46 3.22
CA LEU A 301 2.13 7.99 4.59
C LEU A 301 3.44 7.86 5.37
N ALA A 302 3.98 6.66 5.48
CA ALA A 302 5.23 6.42 6.19
C ALA A 302 6.40 7.16 5.52
N GLU A 303 6.41 7.20 4.18
CA GLU A 303 7.39 7.95 3.40
C GLU A 303 7.31 9.45 3.68
N CYS A 304 6.15 10.08 3.53
CA CYS A 304 6.01 11.52 3.74
C CYS A 304 6.36 11.91 5.19
N MET A 305 5.94 11.10 6.17
CA MET A 305 6.26 11.31 7.58
C MET A 305 7.77 11.31 7.84
N SER A 306 8.56 10.45 7.17
CA SER A 306 10.00 10.40 7.33
C SER A 306 10.74 11.66 6.86
N PHE A 307 10.07 12.48 6.06
CA PHE A 307 10.55 13.80 5.63
C PHE A 307 9.86 14.97 6.37
N GLY A 308 9.08 14.72 7.42
CA GLY A 308 8.35 15.75 8.16
C GLY A 308 7.21 16.40 7.35
N VAL A 309 6.63 15.67 6.42
CA VAL A 309 5.38 16.07 5.77
C VAL A 309 4.22 15.51 6.57
N ILE A 310 3.29 16.36 6.97
CA ILE A 310 2.15 15.99 7.80
C ILE A 310 1.12 15.25 6.95
N PRO A 311 0.79 13.98 7.25
CA PRO A 311 -0.27 13.29 6.56
C PRO A 311 -1.65 13.78 7.02
N ALA A 312 -2.53 14.12 6.08
CA ALA A 312 -3.95 14.34 6.28
C ALA A 312 -4.72 13.25 5.52
N VAL A 313 -5.42 12.37 6.22
CA VAL A 313 -5.93 11.12 5.67
C VAL A 313 -7.40 10.93 5.95
N TYR A 314 -8.16 10.59 4.92
CA TYR A 314 -9.56 10.21 5.05
C TYR A 314 -9.70 8.82 5.72
N ASN A 315 -10.47 8.75 6.79
CA ASN A 315 -10.62 7.56 7.64
C ASN A 315 -11.55 6.49 7.03
N SER A 316 -11.33 6.14 5.78
CA SER A 316 -12.15 5.20 5.01
C SER A 316 -11.75 3.72 5.19
N TYR A 317 -10.62 3.45 5.80
CA TYR A 317 -10.10 2.10 6.08
C TYR A 317 -9.48 2.03 7.47
N SER A 318 -9.58 0.86 8.10
CA SER A 318 -9.26 0.69 9.52
C SER A 318 -7.79 0.91 9.89
N ALA A 319 -6.87 0.76 8.93
CA ALA A 319 -5.43 0.94 9.19
C ALA A 319 -5.02 2.41 9.41
N VAL A 320 -5.89 3.39 9.11
CA VAL A 320 -5.56 4.81 9.33
C VAL A 320 -5.14 5.06 10.77
N GLY A 321 -5.93 4.58 11.75
CA GLY A 321 -5.65 4.76 13.18
C GLY A 321 -4.44 3.97 13.69
N ASP A 322 -3.98 2.95 12.97
CA ASP A 322 -2.76 2.21 13.31
C ASP A 322 -1.50 2.96 12.83
N ILE A 323 -1.63 3.77 11.76
CA ILE A 323 -0.52 4.51 11.16
C ILE A 323 -0.39 5.91 11.76
N ILE A 324 -1.51 6.59 11.99
CA ILE A 324 -1.57 8.00 12.37
C ILE A 324 -2.31 8.15 13.70
N THR A 325 -1.73 8.92 14.61
CA THR A 325 -2.38 9.40 15.84
C THR A 325 -2.94 10.80 15.54
N ASP A 326 -4.27 10.91 15.45
CA ASP A 326 -4.93 12.16 15.11
C ASP A 326 -4.52 13.33 16.03
N GLY A 327 -4.26 14.48 15.42
CA GLY A 327 -3.83 15.70 16.10
C GLY A 327 -2.40 15.69 16.66
N LYS A 328 -1.68 14.54 16.59
CA LYS A 328 -0.32 14.41 17.09
C LYS A 328 0.70 14.33 15.94
N ASP A 329 0.62 13.31 15.11
CA ASP A 329 1.57 13.04 14.03
C ASP A 329 0.91 13.08 12.63
N GLY A 330 -0.35 13.51 12.57
CA GLY A 330 -1.13 13.72 11.36
C GLY A 330 -2.56 14.13 11.67
N ILE A 331 -3.37 14.21 10.62
CA ILE A 331 -4.78 14.61 10.65
C ILE A 331 -5.60 13.44 10.13
N VAL A 332 -6.59 12.98 10.91
CA VAL A 332 -7.54 11.94 10.51
C VAL A 332 -8.88 12.59 10.18
N ILE A 333 -9.17 12.71 8.87
CA ILE A 333 -10.42 13.30 8.37
C ILE A 333 -11.54 12.28 8.56
N PRO A 334 -12.64 12.62 9.27
CA PRO A 334 -13.71 11.69 9.60
C PRO A 334 -14.38 11.04 8.40
N TYR A 335 -14.72 9.75 8.53
CA TYR A 335 -15.55 9.05 7.55
C TYR A 335 -17.02 9.26 7.83
N HIS A 336 -17.78 9.66 6.82
CA HIS A 336 -19.24 9.76 6.87
C HIS A 336 -19.88 8.83 5.84
N LYS A 337 -20.99 8.21 6.22
CA LYS A 337 -21.74 7.30 5.34
C LYS A 337 -22.35 8.04 4.14
N GLU A 338 -22.64 9.32 4.31
CA GLU A 338 -23.18 10.23 3.32
C GLU A 338 -22.14 10.64 2.28
N GLY A 339 -20.86 10.33 2.52
CA GLY A 339 -19.74 10.62 1.63
C GLY A 339 -18.67 11.52 2.24
N TYR A 340 -17.75 11.97 1.42
CA TYR A 340 -16.63 12.81 1.82
C TYR A 340 -17.08 14.27 2.07
N ALA A 341 -16.84 14.78 3.26
CA ALA A 341 -17.14 16.15 3.65
C ALA A 341 -15.96 17.10 3.39
N ALA A 342 -15.83 17.62 2.15
CA ALA A 342 -14.71 18.47 1.74
C ALA A 342 -14.59 19.76 2.59
N ALA A 343 -15.70 20.31 3.09
CA ALA A 343 -15.68 21.47 3.97
C ALA A 343 -15.05 21.17 5.32
N GLU A 344 -15.41 20.05 5.94
CA GLU A 344 -14.84 19.60 7.21
C GLU A 344 -13.34 19.30 7.06
N ALA A 345 -12.95 18.60 6.00
CA ALA A 345 -11.55 18.37 5.69
C ALA A 345 -10.75 19.67 5.52
N ALA A 346 -11.35 20.65 4.85
CA ALA A 346 -10.73 21.97 4.68
C ALA A 346 -10.61 22.72 6.02
N ASP A 347 -11.60 22.67 6.91
CA ASP A 347 -11.54 23.32 8.22
C ASP A 347 -10.44 22.68 9.11
N MET A 348 -10.24 21.37 9.03
CA MET A 348 -9.15 20.69 9.73
C MET A 348 -7.78 21.11 9.20
N LEU A 349 -7.64 21.22 7.88
CA LEU A 349 -6.41 21.71 7.24
C LEU A 349 -6.15 23.19 7.54
N ASP A 350 -7.19 24.04 7.51
CA ASP A 350 -7.13 25.48 7.84
C ASP A 350 -6.46 25.71 9.21
N ALA A 351 -6.82 24.91 10.21
CA ALA A 351 -6.27 25.00 11.55
C ALA A 351 -4.74 24.76 11.60
N ILE A 352 -4.22 23.85 10.76
CA ILE A 352 -2.79 23.55 10.67
C ILE A 352 -2.05 24.51 9.73
N MET A 353 -2.71 24.96 8.66
CA MET A 353 -2.11 25.92 7.72
C MET A 353 -1.85 27.28 8.36
N LYS A 354 -2.68 27.71 9.31
CA LYS A 354 -2.55 28.97 10.06
C LYS A 354 -1.53 28.95 11.17
N ASP A 355 -1.37 27.82 11.84
CA ASP A 355 -0.55 27.67 13.04
C ASP A 355 0.81 27.03 12.69
N GLU A 356 1.84 27.83 12.53
CA GLU A 356 3.20 27.38 12.19
C GLU A 356 3.82 26.53 13.30
N ASN A 357 3.61 26.90 14.58
CA ASN A 357 4.15 26.15 15.71
C ASN A 357 3.52 24.76 15.79
N LYS A 358 2.20 24.68 15.66
CA LYS A 358 1.48 23.39 15.66
C LYS A 358 1.90 22.53 14.45
N ARG A 359 2.10 23.16 13.29
CA ARG A 359 2.56 22.47 12.07
C ARG A 359 3.96 21.89 12.26
N GLU A 360 4.90 22.66 12.85
CA GLU A 360 6.24 22.17 13.14
C GLU A 360 6.25 21.03 14.15
N GLN A 361 5.51 21.16 15.26
CA GLN A 361 5.39 20.10 16.27
C GLN A 361 4.82 18.81 15.68
N MET A 362 3.79 18.90 14.85
CA MET A 362 3.17 17.74 14.20
C MET A 362 4.14 17.10 13.18
N ALA A 363 4.90 17.89 12.44
CA ALA A 363 5.91 17.39 11.51
C ALA A 363 7.03 16.63 12.23
N LEU A 364 7.52 17.13 13.36
CA LEU A 364 8.51 16.44 14.20
C LEU A 364 7.95 15.14 14.80
N ALA A 365 6.70 15.15 15.23
CA ALA A 365 6.01 13.94 15.71
C ALA A 365 5.83 12.91 14.59
N ALA A 366 5.54 13.35 13.37
CA ALA A 366 5.46 12.49 12.19
C ALA A 366 6.81 11.82 11.88
N ILE A 367 7.92 12.58 11.92
CA ILE A 367 9.27 12.01 11.76
C ILE A 367 9.53 10.94 12.81
N GLU A 368 9.23 11.22 14.08
CA GLU A 368 9.45 10.24 15.15
C GLU A 368 8.61 8.97 14.94
N LYS A 369 7.33 9.13 14.58
CA LYS A 369 6.44 8.00 14.26
C LYS A 369 6.94 7.17 13.08
N SER A 370 7.50 7.81 12.04
CA SER A 370 7.99 7.10 10.85
C SER A 370 9.13 6.11 11.13
N LYS A 371 9.87 6.31 12.23
CA LYS A 371 10.94 5.39 12.66
C LYS A 371 10.42 3.99 12.97
N GLU A 372 9.13 3.86 13.31
CA GLU A 372 8.48 2.57 13.50
C GLU A 372 8.43 1.75 12.20
N TYR A 373 8.52 2.41 11.06
CA TYR A 373 8.48 1.82 9.72
C TYR A 373 9.85 1.82 9.03
N SER A 374 10.93 2.14 9.75
CA SER A 374 12.28 2.09 9.18
C SER A 374 12.62 0.69 8.69
N VAL A 375 13.40 0.61 7.59
CA VAL A 375 13.79 -0.67 6.97
C VAL A 375 14.46 -1.59 7.99
N GLU A 376 15.33 -1.03 8.85
CA GLU A 376 16.07 -1.80 9.85
C GLU A 376 15.15 -2.34 10.97
N LYS A 377 14.18 -1.55 11.43
CA LYS A 377 13.20 -2.02 12.41
C LYS A 377 12.34 -3.15 11.85
N ILE A 378 11.81 -2.95 10.64
CA ILE A 378 11.02 -3.97 9.94
C ILE A 378 11.86 -5.23 9.67
N TYR A 379 13.15 -5.08 9.33
CA TYR A 379 14.06 -6.22 9.21
C TYR A 379 14.19 -7.00 10.52
N GLY A 380 14.40 -6.32 11.65
CA GLY A 380 14.49 -6.98 12.96
C GLY A 380 13.22 -7.77 13.34
N GLU A 381 12.05 -7.33 12.87
CA GLU A 381 10.80 -8.09 13.02
C GLU A 381 10.78 -9.31 12.09
N TRP A 382 11.20 -9.17 10.85
CA TRP A 382 11.35 -10.30 9.91
C TRP A 382 12.33 -11.35 10.41
N GLU A 383 13.44 -10.94 11.01
CA GLU A 383 14.43 -11.85 11.59
C GLU A 383 13.82 -12.74 12.68
N LYS A 384 12.99 -12.17 13.57
CA LYS A 384 12.23 -12.93 14.59
C LYS A 384 11.27 -13.93 13.95
N VAL A 385 10.56 -13.51 12.90
CA VAL A 385 9.64 -14.38 12.14
C VAL A 385 10.40 -15.55 11.52
N PHE A 386 11.51 -15.29 10.85
CA PHE A 386 12.33 -16.33 10.23
C PHE A 386 12.89 -17.33 11.28
N HIS A 387 13.37 -16.80 12.41
CA HIS A 387 13.85 -17.64 13.50
C HIS A 387 12.74 -18.55 14.02
N SER A 388 11.57 -18.00 14.34
CA SER A 388 10.41 -18.77 14.82
C SER A 388 9.96 -19.85 13.81
N LEU A 389 9.90 -19.49 12.52
CA LEU A 389 9.48 -20.43 11.46
C LEU A 389 10.42 -21.61 11.27
N LEU A 390 11.72 -21.40 11.46
CA LEU A 390 12.74 -22.43 11.19
C LEU A 390 13.08 -23.27 12.44
N THR A 391 12.82 -22.75 13.64
CA THR A 391 13.08 -23.49 14.91
C THR A 391 11.87 -24.29 15.41
N ASN A 392 10.66 -23.88 15.07
CA ASN A 392 9.45 -24.62 15.43
C ASN A 392 9.17 -25.71 14.37
N ASN A 393 9.87 -26.85 14.49
CA ASN A 393 9.59 -28.08 13.72
C ASN A 393 8.64 -28.98 14.48
#